data_996a32daa053f9371de7457f961a90e7
#
_entry.id   996a32daa053f9371de7457f961a90e7
#
_cell.length_a   1.000
_cell.length_b   1.000
_cell.length_c   1.000
_cell.angle_alpha   90.00
_cell.angle_beta   90.00
_cell.angle_gamma   90.00
#
_symmetry.space_group_name_H-M   'P 1'
#
loop_
_entity.id
_entity.type
_entity.pdbx_description
1 polymer ?
#
loop_
_entity_poly.entity_id
_entity_poly.type
_entity_poly.pdbx_seq_one_letter_code
_entity_poly.pdbx_strand_id
1 'polypeptide(L)'
;MFLERIVALTKTELEERKRLLPLEEVQRLAVAQPTPRDLLEVLRPGSKTGVRLIAEVKRASPSKGMLAPYLDPVELARTYEANGAAAISVLTEPHFFLGAPEYLAAIKRTVSVPVLRKDFIMDEYQVLEARMWGADAILLICAILDDTQLRHLLKVAHDLRMRCLVEVHTANEAQRAVSAGAVIIGVNSRDLVTFQMNPNLTRELRPLIPEDRVVVAESGIHSAADARRLARYDVQAMLVGESLVVSQDIAIQMRILLEGANESVQVKICGLLTVEQLHAAIDAGADVLGLMFYEPSPRYIEPKVAHELLKTFDDGSIAPDIAGVFVNKEPSFVNDIAEQVGLHIVQLHGNEPPEFCLQIKRPVIKGLRLSSTADQGLIESYGETSWRILLDTPTAKWGGTGETHDWDLARSVAQQTPILLAGGLTPENVAGAIQHVRPWGVDVSSGVETNGVKDAEKMRAFVEQARGKDRGSANAPAYPSPPNLYK
;
A
#
# COMPACT_ATOMS: atom_id res chain seq x y z
N MET A 1 18.61 10.68 -21.19
CA MET A 1 17.65 9.74 -20.54
C MET A 1 16.22 10.24 -20.75
N PHE A 2 15.19 9.45 -20.45
CA PHE A 2 13.79 9.84 -20.74
C PHE A 2 13.35 11.10 -19.97
N LEU A 3 13.60 11.12 -18.66
CA LEU A 3 13.24 12.25 -17.80
C LEU A 3 13.90 13.57 -18.25
N GLU A 4 15.16 13.56 -18.63
CA GLU A 4 15.86 14.73 -19.16
C GLU A 4 15.24 15.25 -20.45
N ARG A 5 14.80 14.32 -21.31
CA ARG A 5 14.17 14.66 -22.59
C ARG A 5 12.83 15.35 -22.38
N ILE A 6 11.98 14.83 -21.46
CA ILE A 6 10.69 15.44 -21.18
C ILE A 6 10.86 16.81 -20.51
N VAL A 7 11.80 16.94 -19.57
CA VAL A 7 12.14 18.20 -18.90
C VAL A 7 12.62 19.26 -19.92
N ALA A 8 13.49 18.86 -20.86
CA ALA A 8 13.98 19.79 -21.89
C ALA A 8 12.86 20.27 -22.81
N LEU A 9 11.96 19.36 -23.23
CA LEU A 9 10.82 19.70 -24.05
C LEU A 9 9.85 20.63 -23.33
N THR A 10 9.50 20.30 -22.09
CA THR A 10 8.64 21.14 -21.26
C THR A 10 9.20 22.54 -21.07
N LYS A 11 10.53 22.70 -20.87
CA LYS A 11 11.18 24.01 -20.79
C LYS A 11 11.01 24.82 -22.07
N THR A 12 11.20 24.19 -23.23
CA THR A 12 11.08 24.86 -24.53
C THR A 12 9.66 25.37 -24.75
N GLU A 13 8.65 24.52 -24.48
CA GLU A 13 7.25 24.89 -24.62
C GLU A 13 6.81 25.95 -23.59
N LEU A 14 7.36 25.88 -22.38
CA LEU A 14 7.09 26.88 -21.34
C LEU A 14 7.52 28.29 -21.82
N GLU A 15 8.70 28.42 -22.42
CA GLU A 15 9.15 29.70 -22.95
C GLU A 15 8.26 30.21 -24.10
N GLU A 16 7.72 29.31 -24.89
CA GLU A 16 6.74 29.69 -25.94
C GLU A 16 5.41 30.15 -25.30
N ARG A 17 4.89 29.42 -24.33
CA ARG A 17 3.66 29.82 -23.61
C ARG A 17 3.81 31.16 -22.89
N LYS A 18 4.96 31.44 -22.26
CA LYS A 18 5.27 32.73 -21.64
C LYS A 18 5.25 33.90 -22.63
N ARG A 19 5.65 33.66 -23.91
CA ARG A 19 5.57 34.67 -24.97
C ARG A 19 4.14 34.91 -25.46
N LEU A 20 3.34 33.85 -25.53
CA LEU A 20 1.96 33.91 -26.02
C LEU A 20 1.02 34.54 -24.98
N LEU A 21 1.22 34.27 -23.70
CA LEU A 21 0.38 34.81 -22.62
C LEU A 21 1.28 35.37 -21.50
N PRO A 22 1.32 36.69 -21.30
CA PRO A 22 2.18 37.32 -20.28
C PRO A 22 1.82 36.87 -18.85
N LEU A 23 2.82 36.87 -17.96
CA LEU A 23 2.69 36.43 -16.57
C LEU A 23 1.57 37.16 -15.82
N GLU A 24 1.45 38.48 -16.01
CA GLU A 24 0.41 39.29 -15.36
C GLU A 24 -0.99 38.87 -15.75
N GLU A 25 -1.18 38.45 -16.99
CA GLU A 25 -2.50 37.98 -17.47
C GLU A 25 -2.82 36.58 -16.93
N VAL A 26 -1.83 35.67 -16.90
CA VAL A 26 -2.00 34.35 -16.26
C VAL A 26 -2.35 34.50 -14.79
N GLN A 27 -1.65 35.40 -14.09
CA GLN A 27 -1.90 35.67 -12.67
C GLN A 27 -3.32 36.26 -12.45
N ARG A 28 -3.75 37.21 -13.28
CA ARG A 28 -5.10 37.76 -13.24
C ARG A 28 -6.17 36.68 -13.42
N LEU A 29 -6.01 35.80 -14.39
CA LEU A 29 -6.91 34.71 -14.68
C LEU A 29 -6.90 33.63 -13.57
N ALA A 30 -5.75 33.34 -13.00
CA ALA A 30 -5.60 32.41 -11.89
C ALA A 30 -6.35 32.90 -10.64
N VAL A 31 -6.20 34.17 -10.29
CA VAL A 31 -6.89 34.78 -9.13
C VAL A 31 -8.40 34.87 -9.33
N ALA A 32 -8.85 35.02 -10.57
CA ALA A 32 -10.29 35.09 -10.91
C ALA A 32 -11.02 33.74 -10.77
N GLN A 33 -10.30 32.61 -10.63
CA GLN A 33 -10.91 31.30 -10.48
C GLN A 33 -11.56 31.12 -9.09
N PRO A 34 -12.66 30.35 -8.98
CA PRO A 34 -13.26 30.01 -7.69
C PRO A 34 -12.26 29.34 -6.74
N THR A 35 -12.44 29.46 -5.43
CA THR A 35 -11.56 28.84 -4.42
C THR A 35 -11.31 27.36 -4.72
N PRO A 36 -10.05 26.88 -4.70
CA PRO A 36 -9.75 25.46 -4.90
C PRO A 36 -10.45 24.57 -3.86
N ARG A 37 -10.84 23.38 -4.28
CA ARG A 37 -11.27 22.31 -3.37
C ARG A 37 -10.05 21.76 -2.64
N ASP A 38 -10.18 21.45 -1.35
CA ASP A 38 -9.01 21.02 -0.56
C ASP A 38 -8.72 19.53 -0.75
N LEU A 39 -7.66 19.21 -1.52
CA LEU A 39 -7.21 17.83 -1.70
C LEU A 39 -6.77 17.19 -0.37
N LEU A 40 -6.15 17.96 0.55
CA LEU A 40 -5.71 17.43 1.83
C LEU A 40 -6.87 16.97 2.70
N GLU A 41 -7.98 17.72 2.71
CA GLU A 41 -9.17 17.40 3.48
C GLU A 41 -9.79 16.05 3.04
N VAL A 42 -9.93 15.83 1.74
CA VAL A 42 -10.54 14.60 1.21
C VAL A 42 -9.65 13.37 1.35
N LEU A 43 -8.33 13.55 1.47
CA LEU A 43 -7.37 12.46 1.64
C LEU A 43 -7.09 12.13 3.10
N ARG A 44 -7.32 13.04 4.05
CA ARG A 44 -7.14 12.75 5.48
C ARG A 44 -8.14 11.70 5.95
N PRO A 45 -7.71 10.79 6.84
CA PRO A 45 -8.64 9.89 7.51
C PRO A 45 -9.63 10.74 8.33
N GLY A 46 -10.88 10.75 7.91
CA GLY A 46 -11.98 11.30 8.69
C GLY A 46 -12.65 10.20 9.52
N SER A 47 -13.96 10.34 9.78
CA SER A 47 -14.79 9.29 10.39
C SER A 47 -14.91 8.00 9.56
N LYS A 48 -14.47 8.02 8.30
CA LYS A 48 -14.39 6.85 7.41
C LYS A 48 -12.94 6.33 7.42
N THR A 49 -12.73 5.17 7.98
CA THR A 49 -11.47 4.40 7.89
C THR A 49 -11.27 3.89 6.47
N GLY A 50 -10.02 3.82 6.00
CA GLY A 50 -9.64 3.21 4.72
C GLY A 50 -8.83 4.12 3.80
N VAL A 51 -8.18 3.50 2.82
CA VAL A 51 -7.35 4.18 1.80
C VAL A 51 -8.25 4.83 0.76
N ARG A 52 -7.97 6.09 0.45
CA ARG A 52 -8.71 6.85 -0.57
C ARG A 52 -8.16 6.56 -1.97
N LEU A 53 -9.00 6.71 -2.99
CA LEU A 53 -8.61 6.55 -4.39
C LEU A 53 -8.55 7.90 -5.09
N ILE A 54 -7.36 8.25 -5.61
CA ILE A 54 -7.17 9.29 -6.62
C ILE A 54 -7.17 8.58 -7.97
N ALA A 55 -8.22 8.77 -8.76
CA ALA A 55 -8.36 8.11 -10.05
C ALA A 55 -7.74 8.97 -11.16
N GLU A 56 -6.85 8.38 -11.97
CA GLU A 56 -6.09 9.12 -12.99
C GLU A 56 -6.66 8.96 -14.39
N VAL A 57 -6.95 10.09 -15.03
CA VAL A 57 -7.32 10.18 -16.45
C VAL A 57 -6.04 10.19 -17.28
N LYS A 58 -5.74 9.06 -17.94
CA LYS A 58 -4.52 8.85 -18.71
C LYS A 58 -4.78 8.08 -19.99
N ARG A 59 -4.40 8.67 -21.13
CA ARG A 59 -4.55 8.07 -22.48
C ARG A 59 -3.41 7.15 -22.86
N ALA A 60 -2.20 7.53 -22.46
CA ALA A 60 -0.98 6.81 -22.80
C ALA A 60 0.04 6.89 -21.66
N SER A 61 1.04 6.04 -21.71
CA SER A 61 2.22 6.14 -20.86
C SER A 61 3.49 5.78 -21.63
N PRO A 62 4.66 6.33 -21.25
CA PRO A 62 5.93 6.00 -21.90
C PRO A 62 6.29 4.52 -21.88
N SER A 63 5.91 3.80 -20.83
CA SER A 63 6.24 2.40 -20.60
C SER A 63 5.32 1.41 -21.36
N LYS A 64 4.06 1.82 -21.63
CA LYS A 64 3.02 0.94 -22.22
C LYS A 64 2.46 1.45 -23.55
N GLY A 65 2.84 2.67 -23.96
CA GLY A 65 2.27 3.31 -25.14
C GLY A 65 0.81 3.71 -24.94
N MET A 66 0.00 3.57 -26.00
CA MET A 66 -1.42 3.90 -25.98
C MET A 66 -2.21 2.92 -25.12
N LEU A 67 -2.90 3.43 -24.11
CA LEU A 67 -3.74 2.64 -23.19
C LEU A 67 -5.22 2.70 -23.58
N ALA A 68 -5.74 3.89 -23.89
CA ALA A 68 -7.16 4.11 -24.17
C ALA A 68 -7.35 5.14 -25.30
N PRO A 69 -7.30 4.73 -26.58
CA PRO A 69 -7.33 5.64 -27.74
C PRO A 69 -8.64 6.43 -27.87
N TYR A 70 -9.76 5.85 -27.47
CA TYR A 70 -11.10 6.44 -27.58
C TYR A 70 -11.64 7.00 -26.25
N LEU A 71 -10.76 7.25 -25.29
CA LEU A 71 -11.15 7.75 -23.96
C LEU A 71 -11.77 9.15 -24.08
N ASP A 72 -13.00 9.29 -23.58
CA ASP A 72 -13.60 10.59 -23.24
C ASP A 72 -13.19 10.96 -21.82
N PRO A 73 -12.38 12.00 -21.61
CA PRO A 73 -11.86 12.34 -20.29
C PRO A 73 -12.96 12.82 -19.32
N VAL A 74 -14.04 13.41 -19.83
CA VAL A 74 -15.15 13.92 -19.01
C VAL A 74 -16.03 12.77 -18.52
N GLU A 75 -16.43 11.88 -19.42
CA GLU A 75 -17.25 10.72 -19.06
C GLU A 75 -16.48 9.77 -18.14
N LEU A 76 -15.17 9.62 -18.35
CA LEU A 76 -14.31 8.83 -17.45
C LEU A 76 -14.27 9.46 -16.06
N ALA A 77 -14.09 10.78 -15.95
CA ALA A 77 -14.05 11.46 -14.66
C ALA A 77 -15.39 11.37 -13.91
N ARG A 78 -16.53 11.45 -14.62
CA ARG A 78 -17.86 11.19 -14.04
C ARG A 78 -17.99 9.77 -13.49
N THR A 79 -17.51 8.79 -14.26
CA THR A 79 -17.50 7.38 -13.84
C THR A 79 -16.65 7.21 -12.58
N TYR A 80 -15.48 7.84 -12.51
CA TYR A 80 -14.61 7.81 -11.36
C TYR A 80 -15.28 8.42 -10.11
N GLU A 81 -15.85 9.60 -10.23
CA GLU A 81 -16.57 10.25 -9.11
C GLU A 81 -17.76 9.42 -8.63
N ALA A 82 -18.59 8.93 -9.56
CA ALA A 82 -19.76 8.11 -9.24
C ALA A 82 -19.41 6.78 -8.53
N ASN A 83 -18.17 6.28 -8.70
CA ASN A 83 -17.68 5.05 -8.09
C ASN A 83 -16.70 5.29 -6.93
N GLY A 84 -16.70 6.48 -6.34
CA GLY A 84 -16.06 6.75 -5.05
C GLY A 84 -14.62 7.25 -5.14
N ALA A 85 -14.15 7.77 -6.28
CA ALA A 85 -12.89 8.51 -6.33
C ALA A 85 -12.95 9.72 -5.39
N ALA A 86 -11.96 9.88 -4.53
CA ALA A 86 -11.83 11.02 -3.63
C ALA A 86 -11.28 12.27 -4.36
N ALA A 87 -10.53 12.07 -5.43
CA ALA A 87 -10.00 13.11 -6.32
C ALA A 87 -9.74 12.54 -7.72
N ILE A 88 -9.63 13.42 -8.71
CA ILE A 88 -9.26 13.07 -10.08
C ILE A 88 -7.89 13.65 -10.42
N SER A 89 -6.97 12.80 -10.87
CA SER A 89 -5.68 13.20 -11.44
C SER A 89 -5.81 13.31 -12.95
N VAL A 90 -5.34 14.40 -13.53
CA VAL A 90 -5.47 14.66 -14.98
C VAL A 90 -4.10 14.91 -15.58
N LEU A 91 -3.65 14.04 -16.48
CA LEU A 91 -2.44 14.25 -17.28
C LEU A 91 -2.65 15.43 -18.21
N THR A 92 -1.75 16.42 -18.16
CA THR A 92 -1.76 17.57 -19.06
C THR A 92 -0.55 17.62 -20.00
N GLU A 93 0.41 16.70 -19.85
CA GLU A 93 1.58 16.55 -20.71
C GLU A 93 1.18 15.96 -22.08
N PRO A 94 1.43 16.68 -23.22
CA PRO A 94 0.83 16.31 -24.50
C PRO A 94 1.57 15.24 -25.29
N HIS A 95 2.88 15.05 -25.09
CA HIS A 95 3.71 14.26 -26.00
C HIS A 95 3.82 12.79 -25.62
N PHE A 96 3.99 12.52 -24.34
CA PHE A 96 4.27 11.18 -23.83
C PHE A 96 3.06 10.54 -23.16
N PHE A 97 2.21 11.37 -22.54
CA PHE A 97 1.00 10.90 -21.88
C PHE A 97 -0.28 11.24 -22.66
N LEU A 98 -0.15 12.00 -23.76
CA LEU A 98 -1.26 12.45 -24.61
C LEU A 98 -2.38 13.15 -23.82
N GLY A 99 -1.93 13.91 -22.81
CA GLY A 99 -2.78 14.77 -21.99
C GLY A 99 -3.07 16.12 -22.67
N ALA A 100 -3.93 16.92 -22.06
CA ALA A 100 -4.21 18.28 -22.50
C ALA A 100 -4.77 19.14 -21.36
N PRO A 101 -4.44 20.46 -21.29
CA PRO A 101 -5.04 21.39 -20.33
C PRO A 101 -6.56 21.48 -20.43
N GLU A 102 -7.11 21.32 -21.62
CA GLU A 102 -8.54 21.35 -21.90
C GLU A 102 -9.29 20.21 -21.17
N TYR A 103 -8.64 19.04 -21.01
CA TYR A 103 -9.21 17.93 -20.24
C TYR A 103 -9.38 18.33 -18.77
N LEU A 104 -8.37 18.94 -18.17
CA LEU A 104 -8.43 19.41 -16.79
C LEU A 104 -9.55 20.43 -16.61
N ALA A 105 -9.64 21.45 -17.47
CA ALA A 105 -10.66 22.49 -17.40
C ALA A 105 -12.08 21.93 -17.62
N ALA A 106 -12.25 20.96 -18.52
CA ALA A 106 -13.55 20.32 -18.77
C ALA A 106 -13.96 19.43 -17.59
N ILE A 107 -13.07 18.61 -17.06
CA ILE A 107 -13.30 17.76 -15.89
C ILE A 107 -13.65 18.62 -14.68
N LYS A 108 -12.88 19.69 -14.40
CA LYS A 108 -13.10 20.56 -13.26
C LYS A 108 -14.52 21.15 -13.22
N ARG A 109 -15.09 21.47 -14.38
CA ARG A 109 -16.49 21.97 -14.50
C ARG A 109 -17.54 20.88 -14.29
N THR A 110 -17.15 19.60 -14.36
CA THR A 110 -18.08 18.48 -14.40
C THR A 110 -18.17 17.74 -13.06
N VAL A 111 -17.05 17.58 -12.36
CA VAL A 111 -16.98 16.83 -11.10
C VAL A 111 -16.97 17.76 -9.88
N SER A 112 -17.37 17.25 -8.72
CA SER A 112 -17.37 17.96 -7.43
C SER A 112 -16.14 17.67 -6.58
N VAL A 113 -15.41 16.59 -6.87
CA VAL A 113 -14.17 16.22 -6.16
C VAL A 113 -12.97 17.08 -6.62
N PRO A 114 -11.88 17.19 -5.81
CA PRO A 114 -10.69 17.92 -6.22
C PRO A 114 -10.06 17.35 -7.50
N VAL A 115 -9.49 18.26 -8.32
CA VAL A 115 -8.79 17.93 -9.56
C VAL A 115 -7.31 18.29 -9.45
N LEU A 116 -6.46 17.30 -9.63
CA LEU A 116 -4.98 17.40 -9.59
C LEU A 116 -4.44 17.54 -11.03
N ARG A 117 -3.65 18.59 -11.31
CA ARG A 117 -2.81 18.65 -12.52
C ARG A 117 -1.61 17.74 -12.36
N LYS A 118 -1.53 16.67 -13.15
CA LYS A 118 -0.40 15.73 -13.21
C LYS A 118 0.47 16.11 -14.41
N ASP A 119 1.61 16.75 -14.14
CA ASP A 119 2.49 17.33 -15.16
C ASP A 119 3.89 17.55 -14.59
N PHE A 120 4.88 17.92 -15.43
CA PHE A 120 6.26 18.24 -15.04
C PHE A 120 6.39 19.74 -14.75
N ILE A 121 6.05 20.13 -13.52
CA ILE A 121 6.02 21.52 -13.06
C ILE A 121 7.37 21.90 -12.46
N MET A 122 8.03 22.93 -13.01
CA MET A 122 9.35 23.43 -12.57
C MET A 122 9.44 24.96 -12.49
N ASP A 123 8.37 25.67 -12.82
CA ASP A 123 8.34 27.12 -12.89
C ASP A 123 7.01 27.64 -12.30
N GLU A 124 7.07 28.80 -11.63
CA GLU A 124 5.90 29.44 -11.04
C GLU A 124 4.82 29.75 -12.07
N TYR A 125 5.19 30.06 -13.31
CA TYR A 125 4.25 30.26 -14.40
C TYR A 125 3.34 29.04 -14.59
N GLN A 126 3.88 27.82 -14.51
CA GLN A 126 3.09 26.59 -14.64
C GLN A 126 2.15 26.38 -13.45
N VAL A 127 2.50 26.87 -12.26
CA VAL A 127 1.61 26.85 -11.07
C VAL A 127 0.42 27.78 -11.30
N LEU A 128 0.69 28.98 -11.83
CA LEU A 128 -0.37 29.94 -12.20
C LEU A 128 -1.26 29.43 -13.35
N GLU A 129 -0.67 28.81 -14.39
CA GLU A 129 -1.42 28.13 -15.45
C GLU A 129 -2.35 27.06 -14.89
N ALA A 130 -1.86 26.20 -13.99
CA ALA A 130 -2.67 25.18 -13.35
C ALA A 130 -3.90 25.80 -12.68
N ARG A 131 -3.69 26.88 -11.94
CA ARG A 131 -4.78 27.60 -11.28
C ARG A 131 -5.73 28.25 -12.27
N MET A 132 -5.20 28.86 -13.32
CA MET A 132 -5.99 29.47 -14.41
C MET A 132 -6.92 28.43 -15.08
N TRP A 133 -6.46 27.22 -15.27
CA TRP A 133 -7.29 26.11 -15.81
C TRP A 133 -8.24 25.51 -14.79
N GLY A 134 -8.18 25.93 -13.52
CA GLY A 134 -9.09 25.53 -12.45
C GLY A 134 -8.59 24.36 -11.60
N ALA A 135 -7.31 23.99 -11.68
CA ALA A 135 -6.75 22.94 -10.81
C ALA A 135 -6.95 23.28 -9.32
N ASP A 136 -7.20 22.26 -8.54
CA ASP A 136 -7.28 22.32 -7.07
C ASP A 136 -5.95 21.96 -6.42
N ALA A 137 -5.16 21.15 -7.12
CA ALA A 137 -3.84 20.71 -6.69
C ALA A 137 -2.91 20.52 -7.89
N ILE A 138 -1.61 20.48 -7.60
CA ILE A 138 -0.55 20.25 -8.59
C ILE A 138 0.39 19.14 -8.13
N LEU A 139 1.09 18.52 -9.10
CA LEU A 139 2.21 17.63 -8.84
C LEU A 139 3.52 18.43 -8.80
N LEU A 140 4.37 18.16 -7.82
CA LEU A 140 5.77 18.59 -7.77
C LEU A 140 6.65 17.36 -7.63
N ILE A 141 7.65 17.18 -8.49
CA ILE A 141 8.49 15.98 -8.54
C ILE A 141 9.89 16.33 -7.97
N CYS A 142 10.27 15.70 -6.84
CA CYS A 142 11.58 15.97 -6.20
C CYS A 142 12.77 15.67 -7.10
N ALA A 143 12.67 14.70 -8.00
CA ALA A 143 13.74 14.29 -8.91
C ALA A 143 14.13 15.38 -9.93
N ILE A 144 13.23 16.35 -10.24
CA ILE A 144 13.49 17.44 -11.21
C ILE A 144 13.60 18.82 -10.58
N LEU A 145 13.44 18.94 -9.28
CA LEU A 145 13.48 20.19 -8.53
C LEU A 145 14.61 20.18 -7.51
N ASP A 146 15.36 21.28 -7.42
CA ASP A 146 16.21 21.50 -6.26
C ASP A 146 15.40 21.98 -5.04
N ASP A 147 16.04 22.05 -3.87
CA ASP A 147 15.37 22.40 -2.61
C ASP A 147 14.82 23.83 -2.59
N THR A 148 15.45 24.73 -3.30
CA THR A 148 15.02 26.15 -3.40
C THR A 148 13.80 26.25 -4.29
N GLN A 149 13.83 25.57 -5.44
CA GLN A 149 12.69 25.49 -6.36
C GLN A 149 11.49 24.82 -5.70
N LEU A 150 11.71 23.68 -5.03
CA LEU A 150 10.62 22.94 -4.35
C LEU A 150 9.92 23.82 -3.31
N ARG A 151 10.69 24.49 -2.43
CA ARG A 151 10.13 25.41 -1.42
C ARG A 151 9.40 26.59 -2.05
N HIS A 152 9.96 27.16 -3.13
CA HIS A 152 9.34 28.29 -3.84
C HIS A 152 7.99 27.88 -4.45
N LEU A 153 7.94 26.78 -5.19
CA LEU A 153 6.70 26.31 -5.85
C LEU A 153 5.63 25.87 -4.84
N LEU A 154 6.04 25.24 -3.72
CA LEU A 154 5.14 24.96 -2.61
C LEU A 154 4.50 26.25 -2.06
N LYS A 155 5.30 27.30 -1.89
CA LYS A 155 4.82 28.60 -1.42
C LYS A 155 3.86 29.25 -2.42
N VAL A 156 4.20 29.29 -3.70
CA VAL A 156 3.34 29.87 -4.76
C VAL A 156 1.98 29.13 -4.81
N ALA A 157 2.00 27.80 -4.76
CA ALA A 157 0.76 27.01 -4.74
C ALA A 157 -0.07 27.30 -3.48
N HIS A 158 0.58 27.41 -2.31
CA HIS A 158 -0.06 27.76 -1.05
C HIS A 158 -0.74 29.14 -1.09
N ASP A 159 -0.04 30.15 -1.64
CA ASP A 159 -0.55 31.51 -1.78
C ASP A 159 -1.80 31.55 -2.70
N LEU A 160 -1.88 30.63 -3.66
CA LEU A 160 -3.06 30.37 -4.51
C LEU A 160 -4.09 29.41 -3.87
N ARG A 161 -3.91 29.00 -2.63
CA ARG A 161 -4.71 28.04 -1.87
C ARG A 161 -4.80 26.64 -2.51
N MET A 162 -3.87 26.30 -3.41
CA MET A 162 -3.76 24.95 -3.98
C MET A 162 -2.95 24.04 -3.07
N ARG A 163 -3.22 22.73 -3.13
CA ARG A 163 -2.37 21.71 -2.52
C ARG A 163 -1.34 21.18 -3.51
N CYS A 164 -0.22 20.69 -2.97
CA CYS A 164 0.80 20.01 -3.78
C CYS A 164 0.90 18.54 -3.35
N LEU A 165 0.81 17.64 -4.33
CA LEU A 165 1.29 16.26 -4.22
C LEU A 165 2.78 16.28 -4.55
N VAL A 166 3.65 16.02 -3.57
CA VAL A 166 5.12 16.03 -3.76
C VAL A 166 5.58 14.60 -3.97
N GLU A 167 5.96 14.26 -5.21
CA GLU A 167 6.36 12.93 -5.63
C GLU A 167 7.82 12.64 -5.30
N VAL A 168 8.08 11.46 -4.70
CA VAL A 168 9.39 11.00 -4.26
C VAL A 168 9.64 9.54 -4.68
N HIS A 169 10.93 9.21 -4.98
CA HIS A 169 11.38 7.88 -5.42
C HIS A 169 12.52 7.33 -4.56
N THR A 170 13.07 8.12 -3.64
CA THR A 170 14.21 7.73 -2.81
C THR A 170 14.05 8.26 -1.38
N ALA A 171 14.79 7.65 -0.43
CA ALA A 171 14.84 8.11 0.95
C ALA A 171 15.32 9.57 1.07
N ASN A 172 16.29 9.97 0.26
CA ASN A 172 16.77 11.35 0.21
C ASN A 172 15.68 12.31 -0.25
N GLU A 173 14.92 11.96 -1.31
CA GLU A 173 13.81 12.78 -1.79
C GLU A 173 12.68 12.88 -0.77
N ALA A 174 12.36 11.80 -0.04
CA ALA A 174 11.39 11.83 1.04
C ALA A 174 11.80 12.82 2.15
N GLN A 175 13.06 12.80 2.57
CA GLN A 175 13.59 13.75 3.55
C GLN A 175 13.57 15.20 3.04
N ARG A 176 13.89 15.44 1.77
CA ARG A 176 13.82 16.76 1.12
C ARG A 176 12.38 17.27 1.09
N ALA A 177 11.42 16.43 0.69
CA ALA A 177 10.00 16.77 0.67
C ALA A 177 9.49 17.16 2.08
N VAL A 178 9.80 16.37 3.10
CA VAL A 178 9.47 16.68 4.51
C VAL A 178 10.10 17.99 4.95
N SER A 179 11.39 18.21 4.67
CA SER A 179 12.13 19.42 5.04
C SER A 179 11.64 20.67 4.30
N ALA A 180 11.10 20.54 3.10
CA ALA A 180 10.47 21.61 2.34
C ALA A 180 9.05 21.96 2.85
N GLY A 181 8.47 21.17 3.75
CA GLY A 181 7.14 21.39 4.32
C GLY A 181 6.00 20.74 3.53
N ALA A 182 6.28 19.74 2.69
CA ALA A 182 5.24 18.99 1.99
C ALA A 182 4.27 18.33 2.98
N VAL A 183 2.96 18.49 2.75
CA VAL A 183 1.89 17.91 3.60
C VAL A 183 1.23 16.69 2.96
N ILE A 184 1.34 16.55 1.63
CA ILE A 184 0.92 15.36 0.86
C ILE A 184 2.13 14.87 0.08
N ILE A 185 2.58 13.66 0.35
CA ILE A 185 3.78 13.05 -0.25
C ILE A 185 3.37 11.83 -1.05
N GLY A 186 3.68 11.85 -2.34
CA GLY A 186 3.45 10.73 -3.26
C GLY A 186 4.69 9.84 -3.32
N VAL A 187 4.54 8.56 -2.99
CA VAL A 187 5.59 7.57 -3.16
C VAL A 187 5.33 6.82 -4.46
N ASN A 188 6.12 7.14 -5.49
CA ASN A 188 5.95 6.54 -6.80
C ASN A 188 6.89 5.34 -6.96
N SER A 189 6.30 4.13 -6.95
CA SER A 189 7.02 2.87 -7.09
C SER A 189 7.65 2.64 -8.46
N ARG A 190 7.34 3.46 -9.46
CA ARG A 190 7.95 3.43 -10.80
C ARG A 190 9.07 4.44 -10.91
N ASP A 191 10.29 3.97 -11.16
CA ASP A 191 11.43 4.85 -11.44
C ASP A 191 11.21 5.64 -12.74
N LEU A 192 11.43 6.96 -12.70
CA LEU A 192 11.17 7.85 -13.85
C LEU A 192 12.24 7.78 -14.95
N VAL A 193 13.39 7.15 -14.67
CA VAL A 193 14.52 7.03 -15.60
C VAL A 193 14.51 5.68 -16.31
N THR A 194 14.35 4.61 -15.54
CA THR A 194 14.44 3.21 -16.02
C THR A 194 13.07 2.58 -16.29
N PHE A 195 11.99 3.16 -15.76
CA PHE A 195 10.62 2.62 -15.72
C PHE A 195 10.49 1.30 -14.94
N GLN A 196 11.54 0.88 -14.26
CA GLN A 196 11.48 -0.29 -13.39
C GLN A 196 10.57 -0.03 -12.19
N MET A 197 9.89 -1.07 -11.73
CA MET A 197 9.03 -1.03 -10.55
C MET A 197 9.82 -1.46 -9.31
N ASN A 198 9.73 -0.67 -8.23
CA ASN A 198 10.08 -1.13 -6.89
C ASN A 198 8.80 -1.33 -6.06
N PRO A 199 8.23 -2.54 -6.04
CA PRO A 199 6.96 -2.80 -5.36
C PRO A 199 7.04 -2.62 -3.84
N ASN A 200 8.24 -2.54 -3.28
CA ASN A 200 8.51 -2.36 -1.85
C ASN A 200 8.72 -0.90 -1.45
N LEU A 201 8.83 0.02 -2.40
CA LEU A 201 9.25 1.39 -2.13
C LEU A 201 8.36 2.10 -1.10
N THR A 202 7.05 1.96 -1.22
CA THR A 202 6.11 2.57 -0.26
C THR A 202 6.35 2.07 1.17
N ARG A 203 6.59 0.77 1.35
CA ARG A 203 6.93 0.19 2.65
C ARG A 203 8.26 0.72 3.18
N GLU A 204 9.26 0.87 2.30
CA GLU A 204 10.60 1.35 2.67
C GLU A 204 10.61 2.82 3.06
N LEU A 205 9.85 3.66 2.35
CA LEU A 205 9.85 5.10 2.57
C LEU A 205 8.85 5.57 3.64
N ARG A 206 7.74 4.84 3.86
CA ARG A 206 6.71 5.25 4.83
C ARG A 206 7.25 5.56 6.23
N PRO A 207 8.19 4.77 6.80
CA PRO A 207 8.76 5.07 8.12
C PRO A 207 9.59 6.37 8.18
N LEU A 208 10.04 6.89 7.04
CA LEU A 208 10.81 8.13 6.94
C LEU A 208 9.92 9.38 6.86
N ILE A 209 8.62 9.19 6.68
CA ILE A 209 7.63 10.26 6.52
C ILE A 209 6.84 10.40 7.83
N PRO A 210 6.79 11.59 8.45
CA PRO A 210 6.04 11.81 9.68
C PRO A 210 4.55 11.43 9.58
N GLU A 211 3.96 10.99 10.69
CA GLU A 211 2.57 10.52 10.75
C GLU A 211 1.52 11.60 10.46
N ASP A 212 1.86 12.87 10.68
CA ASP A 212 1.00 14.02 10.38
C ASP A 212 0.91 14.35 8.88
N ARG A 213 1.68 13.68 8.03
CA ARG A 213 1.67 13.80 6.56
C ARG A 213 0.71 12.80 5.93
N VAL A 214 0.07 13.21 4.86
CA VAL A 214 -0.70 12.30 4.01
C VAL A 214 0.26 11.63 3.02
N VAL A 215 0.28 10.30 3.00
CA VAL A 215 1.05 9.51 2.05
C VAL A 215 0.13 8.95 0.98
N VAL A 216 0.52 9.15 -0.28
CA VAL A 216 -0.15 8.62 -1.47
C VAL A 216 0.77 7.61 -2.13
N ALA A 217 0.33 6.36 -2.27
CA ALA A 217 1.06 5.36 -3.04
C ALA A 217 0.72 5.46 -4.53
N GLU A 218 1.74 5.44 -5.39
CA GLU A 218 1.58 5.59 -6.83
C GLU A 218 2.26 4.43 -7.58
N SER A 219 1.64 4.03 -8.68
CA SER A 219 2.08 2.95 -9.58
C SER A 219 1.99 1.53 -8.99
N GLY A 220 1.82 0.53 -9.87
CA GLY A 220 1.85 -0.89 -9.49
C GLY A 220 0.61 -1.40 -8.76
N ILE A 221 -0.51 -0.68 -8.79
CA ILE A 221 -1.74 -1.02 -8.05
C ILE A 221 -2.75 -1.59 -9.06
N HIS A 222 -2.96 -2.90 -9.01
CA HIS A 222 -3.78 -3.63 -9.99
C HIS A 222 -4.91 -4.45 -9.37
N SER A 223 -4.79 -4.85 -8.10
CA SER A 223 -5.67 -5.82 -7.45
C SER A 223 -6.13 -5.38 -6.05
N ALA A 224 -7.17 -6.04 -5.53
CA ALA A 224 -7.58 -5.90 -4.13
C ALA A 224 -6.42 -6.22 -3.16
N ALA A 225 -5.58 -7.19 -3.50
CA ALA A 225 -4.42 -7.56 -2.70
C ALA A 225 -3.41 -6.41 -2.59
N ASP A 226 -3.13 -5.70 -3.70
CA ASP A 226 -2.23 -4.54 -3.70
C ASP A 226 -2.78 -3.43 -2.81
N ALA A 227 -4.06 -3.07 -3.01
CA ALA A 227 -4.73 -2.05 -2.22
C ALA A 227 -4.74 -2.38 -0.71
N ARG A 228 -4.95 -3.65 -0.35
CA ARG A 228 -4.90 -4.15 1.03
C ARG A 228 -3.50 -4.04 1.64
N ARG A 229 -2.46 -4.39 0.88
CA ARG A 229 -1.07 -4.25 1.34
C ARG A 229 -0.71 -2.80 1.62
N LEU A 230 -1.12 -1.88 0.74
CA LEU A 230 -0.93 -0.45 0.95
C LEU A 230 -1.63 0.06 2.21
N ALA A 231 -2.85 -0.40 2.48
CA ALA A 231 -3.58 -0.06 3.70
C ALA A 231 -2.80 -0.44 4.99
N ARG A 232 -2.00 -1.53 4.95
CA ARG A 232 -1.15 -1.94 6.08
C ARG A 232 0.05 -1.04 6.30
N TYR A 233 0.49 -0.31 5.28
CA TYR A 233 1.65 0.59 5.39
C TYR A 233 1.27 1.98 5.87
N ASP A 234 0.07 2.15 6.44
CA ASP A 234 -0.44 3.45 6.90
C ASP A 234 -0.38 4.53 5.79
N VAL A 235 -0.86 4.14 4.62
CA VAL A 235 -1.02 5.00 3.45
C VAL A 235 -2.45 5.53 3.44
N GLN A 236 -2.62 6.83 3.25
CA GLN A 236 -3.94 7.46 3.28
C GLN A 236 -4.63 7.44 1.93
N ALA A 237 -3.87 7.36 0.83
CA ALA A 237 -4.44 7.29 -0.51
C ALA A 237 -3.59 6.47 -1.48
N MET A 238 -4.22 6.00 -2.54
CA MET A 238 -3.59 5.40 -3.71
C MET A 238 -3.95 6.19 -4.97
N LEU A 239 -2.97 6.44 -5.83
CA LEU A 239 -3.18 7.05 -7.14
C LEU A 239 -3.12 5.96 -8.21
N VAL A 240 -4.22 5.75 -8.91
CA VAL A 240 -4.39 4.65 -9.86
C VAL A 240 -4.88 5.17 -11.21
N GLY A 241 -4.19 4.79 -12.27
CA GLY A 241 -4.57 5.14 -13.66
C GLY A 241 -4.61 3.93 -14.57
N GLU A 242 -3.47 3.26 -14.77
CA GLU A 242 -3.32 2.19 -15.76
C GLU A 242 -4.37 1.08 -15.57
N SER A 243 -4.48 0.49 -14.38
CA SER A 243 -5.40 -0.62 -14.14
C SER A 243 -6.88 -0.24 -14.25
N LEU A 244 -7.21 1.04 -14.11
CA LEU A 244 -8.58 1.54 -14.33
C LEU A 244 -8.90 1.67 -15.83
N VAL A 245 -8.02 2.34 -16.60
CA VAL A 245 -8.31 2.64 -18.00
C VAL A 245 -8.22 1.42 -18.93
N VAL A 246 -7.48 0.37 -18.54
CA VAL A 246 -7.41 -0.90 -19.31
C VAL A 246 -8.46 -1.91 -18.87
N SER A 247 -9.20 -1.65 -17.80
CA SER A 247 -10.25 -2.55 -17.30
C SER A 247 -11.42 -2.62 -18.27
N GLN A 248 -12.00 -3.80 -18.40
CA GLN A 248 -13.25 -4.00 -19.16
C GLN A 248 -14.45 -3.29 -18.48
N ASP A 249 -14.43 -3.20 -17.14
CA ASP A 249 -15.43 -2.49 -16.33
C ASP A 249 -14.75 -1.68 -15.24
N ILE A 250 -14.69 -0.38 -15.44
CA ILE A 250 -14.03 0.56 -14.56
C ILE A 250 -14.70 0.60 -13.18
N ALA A 251 -16.04 0.53 -13.13
CA ALA A 251 -16.78 0.58 -11.86
C ALA A 251 -16.49 -0.64 -11.00
N ILE A 252 -16.43 -1.82 -11.62
CA ILE A 252 -16.02 -3.06 -10.93
C ILE A 252 -14.59 -2.95 -10.45
N GLN A 253 -13.65 -2.49 -11.29
CA GLN A 253 -12.23 -2.38 -10.90
C GLN A 253 -12.05 -1.40 -9.73
N MET A 254 -12.71 -0.24 -9.76
CA MET A 254 -12.67 0.73 -8.65
C MET A 254 -13.22 0.12 -7.36
N ARG A 255 -14.33 -0.60 -7.44
CA ARG A 255 -14.91 -1.29 -6.28
C ARG A 255 -13.95 -2.32 -5.71
N ILE A 256 -13.32 -3.15 -6.56
CA ILE A 256 -12.32 -4.15 -6.14
C ILE A 256 -11.17 -3.48 -5.38
N LEU A 257 -10.65 -2.36 -5.87
CA LEU A 257 -9.56 -1.65 -5.21
C LEU A 257 -9.99 -1.02 -3.89
N LEU A 258 -11.16 -0.35 -3.86
CA LEU A 258 -11.67 0.30 -2.65
C LEU A 258 -12.09 -0.71 -1.57
N GLU A 259 -12.72 -1.82 -1.95
CA GLU A 259 -13.06 -2.91 -1.03
C GLU A 259 -11.77 -3.57 -0.51
N GLY A 260 -10.82 -3.89 -1.38
CA GLY A 260 -9.52 -4.43 -0.98
C GLY A 260 -8.78 -3.55 0.02
N ALA A 261 -8.75 -2.24 -0.20
CA ALA A 261 -8.13 -1.27 0.70
C ALA A 261 -8.84 -1.16 2.07
N ASN A 262 -10.10 -1.58 2.16
CA ASN A 262 -10.92 -1.52 3.37
C ASN A 262 -11.13 -2.90 4.01
N GLU A 263 -10.62 -3.98 3.42
CA GLU A 263 -10.67 -5.31 4.02
C GLU A 263 -9.87 -5.35 5.33
N SER A 264 -10.53 -5.79 6.40
CA SER A 264 -9.97 -5.73 7.76
C SER A 264 -9.14 -6.96 8.14
N VAL A 265 -9.35 -8.12 7.50
CA VAL A 265 -8.72 -9.39 7.90
C VAL A 265 -7.52 -9.72 7.03
N GLN A 266 -6.36 -9.85 7.65
CA GLN A 266 -5.13 -10.27 6.99
C GLN A 266 -5.05 -11.80 6.88
N VAL A 267 -4.54 -12.33 5.78
CA VAL A 267 -4.39 -13.77 5.57
C VAL A 267 -2.92 -14.13 5.38
N LYS A 268 -2.40 -14.95 6.29
CA LYS A 268 -1.07 -15.54 6.19
C LYS A 268 -1.18 -17.01 5.79
N ILE A 269 -0.42 -17.41 4.77
CA ILE A 269 -0.26 -18.83 4.37
C ILE A 269 1.18 -19.25 4.68
N CYS A 270 1.33 -20.23 5.57
CA CYS A 270 2.61 -20.59 6.18
C CYS A 270 3.12 -21.96 5.74
N GLY A 271 4.44 -22.11 5.60
CA GLY A 271 5.11 -23.36 5.26
C GLY A 271 5.13 -23.64 3.75
N LEU A 272 5.45 -22.62 2.96
CA LEU A 272 5.63 -22.68 1.52
C LEU A 272 7.04 -23.13 1.19
N LEU A 273 7.20 -24.01 0.18
CA LEU A 273 8.45 -24.67 -0.14
C LEU A 273 8.87 -24.53 -1.60
N THR A 274 7.95 -24.24 -2.52
CA THR A 274 8.23 -24.21 -3.96
C THR A 274 7.69 -22.93 -4.61
N VAL A 275 8.20 -22.60 -5.80
CA VAL A 275 7.76 -21.45 -6.60
C VAL A 275 6.26 -21.55 -6.91
N GLU A 276 5.77 -22.72 -7.26
CA GLU A 276 4.36 -22.97 -7.59
C GLU A 276 3.46 -22.71 -6.37
N GLN A 277 3.90 -23.13 -5.17
CA GLN A 277 3.14 -22.88 -3.93
C GLN A 277 3.10 -21.40 -3.58
N LEU A 278 4.21 -20.67 -3.79
CA LEU A 278 4.24 -19.24 -3.56
C LEU A 278 3.32 -18.50 -4.53
N HIS A 279 3.41 -18.78 -5.83
CA HIS A 279 2.52 -18.18 -6.83
C HIS A 279 1.05 -18.50 -6.53
N ALA A 280 0.73 -19.73 -6.19
CA ALA A 280 -0.64 -20.12 -5.83
C ALA A 280 -1.16 -19.35 -4.58
N ALA A 281 -0.30 -19.09 -3.60
CA ALA A 281 -0.66 -18.29 -2.42
C ALA A 281 -0.86 -16.80 -2.76
N ILE A 282 -0.04 -16.26 -3.68
CA ILE A 282 -0.18 -14.89 -4.20
C ILE A 282 -1.46 -14.76 -5.00
N ASP A 283 -1.72 -15.66 -5.93
CA ASP A 283 -2.92 -15.70 -6.78
C ASP A 283 -4.19 -15.87 -5.95
N ALA A 284 -4.11 -16.63 -4.85
CA ALA A 284 -5.18 -16.72 -3.87
C ALA A 284 -5.40 -15.39 -3.13
N GLY A 285 -4.42 -14.47 -3.17
CA GLY A 285 -4.48 -13.17 -2.53
C GLY A 285 -3.98 -13.17 -1.08
N ALA A 286 -3.06 -14.04 -0.69
CA ALA A 286 -2.43 -14.00 0.63
C ALA A 286 -1.70 -12.67 0.86
N ASP A 287 -1.73 -12.17 2.09
CA ASP A 287 -1.08 -10.92 2.50
C ASP A 287 0.31 -11.16 3.05
N VAL A 288 0.54 -12.32 3.66
CA VAL A 288 1.81 -12.75 4.23
C VAL A 288 2.12 -14.18 3.82
N LEU A 289 3.34 -14.42 3.32
CA LEU A 289 3.85 -15.72 2.97
C LEU A 289 4.84 -16.20 4.05
N GLY A 290 4.61 -17.37 4.62
CA GLY A 290 5.42 -17.93 5.69
C GLY A 290 6.44 -18.97 5.20
N LEU A 291 7.72 -18.76 5.51
CA LEU A 291 8.82 -19.69 5.29
C LEU A 291 9.30 -20.26 6.64
N MET A 292 9.53 -21.56 6.74
CA MET A 292 9.80 -22.23 7.99
C MET A 292 11.30 -22.54 8.14
N PHE A 293 11.98 -21.87 9.08
CA PHE A 293 13.40 -22.07 9.39
C PHE A 293 13.63 -22.91 10.67
N TYR A 294 12.71 -23.87 10.92
CA TYR A 294 12.81 -24.84 12.02
C TYR A 294 13.03 -26.25 11.44
N GLU A 295 14.26 -26.74 11.51
CA GLU A 295 14.73 -28.00 10.89
C GLU A 295 13.87 -29.24 11.20
N PRO A 296 13.32 -29.42 12.43
CA PRO A 296 12.44 -30.56 12.72
C PRO A 296 11.07 -30.49 12.01
N SER A 297 10.71 -29.36 11.42
CA SER A 297 9.46 -29.22 10.69
C SER A 297 9.51 -29.92 9.33
N PRO A 298 8.46 -30.66 8.92
CA PRO A 298 8.36 -31.18 7.54
C PRO A 298 8.27 -30.08 6.49
N ARG A 299 8.07 -28.83 6.90
CA ARG A 299 7.98 -27.64 6.05
C ARG A 299 9.25 -26.77 6.12
N TYR A 300 10.35 -27.34 6.63
CA TYR A 300 11.64 -26.64 6.68
C TYR A 300 12.15 -26.31 5.30
N ILE A 301 12.65 -25.09 5.14
CA ILE A 301 13.34 -24.62 3.93
C ILE A 301 14.73 -24.11 4.30
N GLU A 302 15.72 -24.48 3.53
CA GLU A 302 17.08 -23.99 3.72
C GLU A 302 17.17 -22.51 3.34
N PRO A 303 17.88 -21.64 4.11
CA PRO A 303 17.96 -20.20 3.84
C PRO A 303 18.41 -19.85 2.42
N LYS A 304 19.37 -20.59 1.85
CA LYS A 304 19.82 -20.40 0.46
C LYS A 304 18.71 -20.71 -0.55
N VAL A 305 17.96 -21.79 -0.32
CA VAL A 305 16.84 -22.15 -1.19
C VAL A 305 15.73 -21.11 -1.09
N ALA A 306 15.43 -20.64 0.13
CA ALA A 306 14.45 -19.57 0.35
C ALA A 306 14.83 -18.27 -0.37
N HIS A 307 16.12 -17.88 -0.31
CA HIS A 307 16.60 -16.70 -1.02
C HIS A 307 16.44 -16.82 -2.54
N GLU A 308 16.81 -17.96 -3.15
CA GLU A 308 16.64 -18.18 -4.59
C GLU A 308 15.13 -18.23 -4.97
N LEU A 309 14.30 -18.82 -4.11
CA LEU A 309 12.87 -18.87 -4.29
C LEU A 309 12.26 -17.46 -4.37
N LEU A 310 12.67 -16.54 -3.50
CA LEU A 310 12.13 -15.18 -3.46
C LEU A 310 12.60 -14.30 -4.64
N LYS A 311 13.70 -14.62 -5.31
CA LYS A 311 14.14 -13.92 -6.52
C LYS A 311 13.19 -14.08 -7.71
N THR A 312 12.29 -15.07 -7.65
CA THR A 312 11.32 -15.31 -8.74
C THR A 312 10.14 -14.33 -8.74
N PHE A 313 10.08 -13.39 -7.77
CA PHE A 313 8.98 -12.44 -7.58
C PHE A 313 9.18 -11.07 -8.25
N ASP A 314 9.74 -10.98 -9.40
CA ASP A 314 9.94 -9.68 -10.08
C ASP A 314 8.95 -9.47 -11.22
N ASP A 315 7.65 -9.44 -10.89
CA ASP A 315 6.58 -9.13 -11.86
C ASP A 315 6.07 -7.67 -11.79
N GLY A 316 6.70 -6.83 -10.94
CA GLY A 316 6.34 -5.42 -10.78
C GLY A 316 5.05 -5.17 -9.99
N SER A 317 4.44 -6.21 -9.42
CA SER A 317 3.31 -6.08 -8.48
C SER A 317 3.79 -5.84 -7.05
N ILE A 318 2.91 -5.30 -6.20
CA ILE A 318 3.19 -5.15 -4.77
C ILE A 318 3.25 -6.55 -4.13
N ALA A 319 4.45 -7.02 -3.78
CA ALA A 319 4.64 -8.35 -3.23
C ALA A 319 4.03 -8.52 -1.83
N PRO A 320 3.54 -9.73 -1.45
CA PRO A 320 3.19 -10.04 -0.07
C PRO A 320 4.38 -9.87 0.88
N ASP A 321 4.09 -9.64 2.17
CA ASP A 321 5.15 -9.70 3.17
C ASP A 321 5.68 -11.13 3.33
N ILE A 322 7.00 -11.29 3.47
CA ILE A 322 7.63 -12.58 3.71
C ILE A 322 7.96 -12.70 5.19
N ALA A 323 7.36 -13.69 5.86
CA ALA A 323 7.62 -13.98 7.26
C ALA A 323 8.47 -15.24 7.41
N GLY A 324 9.60 -15.13 8.11
CA GLY A 324 10.40 -16.29 8.50
C GLY A 324 10.00 -16.79 9.88
N VAL A 325 9.71 -18.09 10.02
CA VAL A 325 9.31 -18.72 11.28
C VAL A 325 10.51 -19.41 11.92
N PHE A 326 10.82 -19.03 13.16
CA PHE A 326 11.94 -19.53 13.96
C PHE A 326 11.44 -20.09 15.30
N VAL A 327 12.19 -21.04 15.86
CA VAL A 327 11.90 -21.67 17.16
C VAL A 327 13.19 -21.76 17.95
N ASN A 328 13.30 -21.01 19.04
CA ASN A 328 14.40 -21.05 20.03
C ASN A 328 15.82 -20.94 19.39
N LYS A 329 15.99 -20.07 18.40
CA LYS A 329 17.30 -19.75 17.81
C LYS A 329 17.83 -18.47 18.44
N GLU A 330 19.15 -18.25 18.43
CA GLU A 330 19.78 -17.02 18.93
C GLU A 330 19.40 -15.78 18.10
N PRO A 331 19.31 -14.57 18.69
CA PRO A 331 18.91 -13.35 17.97
C PRO A 331 19.82 -13.02 16.79
N SER A 332 21.13 -13.23 16.92
CA SER A 332 22.09 -13.03 15.83
C SER A 332 21.78 -13.92 14.63
N PHE A 333 21.56 -15.21 14.86
CA PHE A 333 21.19 -16.17 13.82
C PHE A 333 19.89 -15.76 13.11
N VAL A 334 18.86 -15.35 13.87
CA VAL A 334 17.57 -14.91 13.31
C VAL A 334 17.76 -13.67 12.43
N ASN A 335 18.55 -12.69 12.90
CA ASN A 335 18.83 -11.47 12.15
C ASN A 335 19.65 -11.75 10.88
N ASP A 336 20.64 -12.63 10.95
CA ASP A 336 21.48 -13.01 9.81
C ASP A 336 20.66 -13.69 8.70
N ILE A 337 19.79 -14.64 9.08
CA ILE A 337 18.88 -15.29 8.12
C ILE A 337 17.86 -14.30 7.57
N ALA A 338 17.31 -13.43 8.41
CA ALA A 338 16.36 -12.42 7.96
C ALA A 338 16.96 -11.48 6.91
N GLU A 339 18.22 -11.09 7.08
CA GLU A 339 18.95 -10.27 6.12
C GLU A 339 19.32 -11.05 4.85
N GLN A 340 19.89 -12.25 5.00
CA GLN A 340 20.32 -13.12 3.90
C GLN A 340 19.15 -13.46 2.95
N VAL A 341 18.00 -13.78 3.52
CA VAL A 341 16.80 -14.21 2.75
C VAL A 341 16.00 -13.00 2.23
N GLY A 342 16.12 -11.84 2.88
CA GLY A 342 15.29 -10.67 2.60
C GLY A 342 13.91 -10.75 3.27
N LEU A 343 13.86 -11.28 4.52
CA LEU A 343 12.59 -11.37 5.25
C LEU A 343 12.08 -9.98 5.66
N HIS A 344 10.77 -9.81 5.58
CA HIS A 344 10.07 -8.60 6.00
C HIS A 344 9.63 -8.66 7.46
N ILE A 345 9.30 -9.85 7.94
CA ILE A 345 8.74 -10.14 9.26
C ILE A 345 9.47 -11.36 9.84
N VAL A 346 9.72 -11.36 11.13
CA VAL A 346 10.20 -12.52 11.88
C VAL A 346 9.07 -13.04 12.76
N GLN A 347 8.73 -14.30 12.65
CA GLN A 347 7.82 -14.99 13.57
C GLN A 347 8.62 -15.87 14.54
N LEU A 348 8.55 -15.54 15.82
CA LEU A 348 9.15 -16.31 16.91
C LEU A 348 8.07 -17.25 17.48
N HIS A 349 8.26 -18.54 17.30
CA HIS A 349 7.23 -19.55 17.63
C HIS A 349 7.68 -20.53 18.72
N GLY A 350 8.75 -20.21 19.44
CA GLY A 350 9.30 -20.96 20.57
C GLY A 350 9.00 -20.32 21.94
N ASN A 351 9.91 -20.54 22.89
CA ASN A 351 9.84 -19.99 24.25
C ASN A 351 10.69 -18.73 24.41
N GLU A 352 10.95 -17.99 23.31
CA GLU A 352 11.74 -16.77 23.35
C GLU A 352 11.05 -15.75 24.28
N PRO A 353 11.77 -15.16 25.28
CA PRO A 353 11.18 -14.21 26.21
C PRO A 353 10.93 -12.83 25.56
N PRO A 354 10.14 -11.94 26.18
CA PRO A 354 9.81 -10.63 25.59
C PRO A 354 11.03 -9.81 25.19
N GLU A 355 12.10 -9.82 25.98
CA GLU A 355 13.35 -9.08 25.73
C GLU A 355 14.07 -9.57 24.47
N PHE A 356 13.81 -10.80 24.05
CA PHE A 356 14.35 -11.34 22.81
C PHE A 356 13.75 -10.63 21.59
N CYS A 357 12.46 -10.28 21.63
CA CYS A 357 11.79 -9.59 20.53
C CYS A 357 12.45 -8.24 20.22
N LEU A 358 12.95 -7.54 21.25
CA LEU A 358 13.63 -6.24 21.11
C LEU A 358 15.03 -6.34 20.44
N GLN A 359 15.61 -7.54 20.34
CA GLN A 359 16.91 -7.77 19.71
C GLN A 359 16.78 -8.11 18.21
N ILE A 360 15.57 -8.27 17.71
CA ILE A 360 15.28 -8.60 16.32
C ILE A 360 15.14 -7.31 15.49
N LYS A 361 15.85 -7.24 14.36
CA LYS A 361 15.89 -6.08 13.46
C LYS A 361 14.68 -5.98 12.50
N ARG A 362 13.71 -6.85 12.62
CA ARG A 362 12.48 -6.88 11.81
C ARG A 362 11.26 -6.87 12.72
N PRO A 363 10.09 -6.43 12.24
CA PRO A 363 8.84 -6.60 12.98
C PRO A 363 8.65 -8.04 13.44
N VAL A 364 8.30 -8.23 14.71
CA VAL A 364 8.16 -9.55 15.31
C VAL A 364 6.70 -9.95 15.46
N ILE A 365 6.33 -11.11 14.93
CA ILE A 365 5.12 -11.82 15.31
C ILE A 365 5.52 -12.84 16.38
N LYS A 366 4.97 -12.70 17.59
CA LYS A 366 5.22 -13.69 18.66
C LYS A 366 4.11 -14.73 18.72
N GLY A 367 4.45 -15.97 18.45
CA GLY A 367 3.54 -17.12 18.64
C GLY A 367 3.39 -17.45 20.12
N LEU A 368 2.14 -17.44 20.61
CA LEU A 368 1.77 -17.81 21.96
C LEU A 368 0.76 -18.97 21.94
N ARG A 369 0.82 -19.82 22.96
CA ARG A 369 -0.10 -20.89 23.24
C ARG A 369 -0.71 -20.65 24.59
N LEU A 370 -1.94 -20.16 24.59
CA LEU A 370 -2.64 -19.86 25.83
C LEU A 370 -3.53 -21.02 26.21
N SER A 371 -3.47 -21.39 27.48
CA SER A 371 -4.30 -22.45 28.05
C SER A 371 -5.45 -21.90 28.89
N SER A 372 -5.37 -20.64 29.30
CA SER A 372 -6.38 -19.99 30.13
C SER A 372 -6.26 -18.46 30.10
N THR A 373 -7.26 -17.77 30.65
CA THR A 373 -7.23 -16.32 30.89
C THR A 373 -6.18 -15.89 31.91
N ALA A 374 -5.59 -16.82 32.68
CA ALA A 374 -4.51 -16.54 33.63
C ALA A 374 -3.19 -16.11 32.92
N ASP A 375 -3.07 -16.39 31.62
CA ASP A 375 -1.91 -16.02 30.79
C ASP A 375 -1.93 -14.54 30.32
N GLN A 376 -2.84 -13.71 30.87
CA GLN A 376 -3.02 -12.31 30.45
C GLN A 376 -1.77 -11.47 30.61
N GLY A 377 -0.97 -11.66 31.67
CA GLY A 377 0.31 -10.97 31.86
C GLY A 377 1.35 -11.24 30.76
N LEU A 378 1.27 -12.41 30.11
CA LEU A 378 2.09 -12.74 28.95
C LEU A 378 1.67 -11.91 27.72
N ILE A 379 0.36 -11.74 27.53
CA ILE A 379 -0.17 -10.96 26.40
C ILE A 379 0.28 -9.50 26.51
N GLU A 380 0.22 -8.90 27.71
CA GLU A 380 0.65 -7.54 27.96
C GLU A 380 2.15 -7.37 27.66
N SER A 381 3.02 -8.25 28.22
CA SER A 381 4.47 -8.16 28.05
C SER A 381 4.93 -8.35 26.62
N TYR A 382 4.29 -9.23 25.84
CA TYR A 382 4.61 -9.37 24.41
C TYR A 382 3.91 -8.30 23.56
N GLY A 383 2.78 -7.76 23.98
CA GLY A 383 2.11 -6.64 23.31
C GLY A 383 2.98 -5.38 23.25
N GLU A 384 3.85 -5.16 24.26
CA GLU A 384 4.80 -4.05 24.31
C GLU A 384 6.09 -4.29 23.53
N THR A 385 6.47 -5.56 23.30
CA THR A 385 7.78 -5.94 22.73
C THR A 385 7.71 -6.57 21.35
N SER A 386 6.52 -6.92 20.87
CA SER A 386 6.30 -7.49 19.53
C SER A 386 5.31 -6.68 18.71
N TRP A 387 5.43 -6.76 17.39
CA TRP A 387 4.52 -6.09 16.47
C TRP A 387 3.11 -6.69 16.51
N ARG A 388 3.01 -8.04 16.58
CA ARG A 388 1.75 -8.78 16.67
C ARG A 388 1.93 -10.04 17.49
N ILE A 389 0.82 -10.49 18.06
CA ILE A 389 0.72 -11.78 18.73
C ILE A 389 0.00 -12.76 17.80
N LEU A 390 0.57 -13.93 17.60
CA LEU A 390 -0.10 -15.06 16.97
C LEU A 390 -0.58 -16.01 18.07
N LEU A 391 -1.87 -16.33 18.07
CA LEU A 391 -2.44 -17.35 18.96
C LEU A 391 -2.55 -18.67 18.23
N ASP A 392 -1.86 -19.69 18.71
CA ASP A 392 -1.87 -21.06 18.20
C ASP A 392 -2.49 -22.04 19.21
N THR A 393 -2.97 -23.16 18.74
CA THR A 393 -3.56 -24.20 19.59
C THR A 393 -2.54 -24.75 20.59
N PRO A 394 -2.90 -24.89 21.89
CA PRO A 394 -2.00 -25.49 22.89
C PRO A 394 -1.81 -26.99 22.61
N THR A 395 -0.64 -27.38 22.13
CA THR A 395 -0.27 -28.78 21.88
C THR A 395 1.16 -29.07 22.35
N ALA A 396 1.51 -30.33 22.52
CA ALA A 396 2.87 -30.74 22.86
C ALA A 396 3.87 -30.54 21.69
N LYS A 397 3.38 -30.35 20.45
CA LYS A 397 4.18 -30.12 19.24
C LYS A 397 4.15 -28.66 18.82
N TRP A 398 5.23 -28.16 18.24
CA TRP A 398 5.32 -26.81 17.73
C TRP A 398 4.56 -26.67 16.39
N GLY A 399 3.36 -26.02 16.42
CA GLY A 399 2.55 -25.64 15.25
C GLY A 399 1.98 -26.78 14.39
N GLY A 400 0.98 -26.47 13.60
CA GLY A 400 0.49 -27.32 12.51
C GLY A 400 -0.19 -28.64 12.89
N THR A 401 -0.76 -28.74 14.09
CA THR A 401 -1.41 -30.00 14.56
C THR A 401 -2.81 -30.21 14.01
N GLY A 402 -3.46 -29.16 13.49
CA GLY A 402 -4.82 -29.24 12.93
C GLY A 402 -5.95 -29.19 13.97
N GLU A 403 -5.63 -29.05 15.26
CA GLU A 403 -6.63 -28.89 16.32
C GLU A 403 -7.12 -27.43 16.39
N THR A 404 -8.41 -27.22 16.69
CA THR A 404 -9.02 -25.88 16.78
C THR A 404 -8.69 -25.20 18.10
N HIS A 405 -8.49 -23.88 18.03
CA HIS A 405 -8.27 -23.02 19.19
C HIS A 405 -9.57 -22.86 20.01
N ASP A 406 -9.43 -22.52 21.30
CA ASP A 406 -10.53 -21.96 22.07
C ASP A 406 -10.85 -20.54 21.59
N TRP A 407 -11.90 -20.41 20.79
CA TRP A 407 -12.27 -19.16 20.17
C TRP A 407 -12.80 -18.11 21.18
N ASP A 408 -13.32 -18.51 22.32
CA ASP A 408 -13.77 -17.57 23.36
C ASP A 408 -12.56 -16.93 24.05
N LEU A 409 -11.53 -17.71 24.35
CA LEU A 409 -10.27 -17.21 24.83
C LEU A 409 -9.60 -16.29 23.80
N ALA A 410 -9.51 -16.71 22.54
CA ALA A 410 -8.94 -15.92 21.46
C ALA A 410 -9.70 -14.58 21.28
N ARG A 411 -11.04 -14.58 21.40
CA ARG A 411 -11.85 -13.37 21.33
C ARG A 411 -11.53 -12.40 22.47
N SER A 412 -11.34 -12.90 23.70
CA SER A 412 -11.00 -12.06 24.85
C SER A 412 -9.66 -11.35 24.67
N VAL A 413 -8.69 -12.02 24.02
CA VAL A 413 -7.38 -11.43 23.68
C VAL A 413 -7.51 -10.45 22.52
N ALA A 414 -8.27 -10.78 21.47
CA ALA A 414 -8.49 -9.92 20.32
C ALA A 414 -9.14 -8.58 20.66
N GLN A 415 -9.88 -8.50 21.75
CA GLN A 415 -10.45 -7.25 22.25
C GLN A 415 -9.40 -6.30 22.91
N GLN A 416 -8.25 -6.84 23.29
CA GLN A 416 -7.20 -6.10 23.99
C GLN A 416 -6.03 -5.76 23.07
N THR A 417 -5.67 -6.66 22.13
CA THR A 417 -4.54 -6.50 21.22
C THR A 417 -4.84 -7.13 19.86
N PRO A 418 -4.29 -6.55 18.76
CA PRO A 418 -4.43 -7.12 17.43
C PRO A 418 -3.72 -8.47 17.32
N ILE A 419 -4.47 -9.55 17.11
CA ILE A 419 -3.94 -10.91 17.02
C ILE A 419 -4.02 -11.51 15.62
N LEU A 420 -3.10 -12.42 15.33
CA LEU A 420 -3.16 -13.38 14.24
C LEU A 420 -3.70 -14.71 14.81
N LEU A 421 -4.87 -15.12 14.37
CA LEU A 421 -5.46 -16.39 14.84
C LEU A 421 -4.92 -17.55 14.00
N ALA A 422 -4.40 -18.56 14.66
CA ALA A 422 -3.86 -19.79 14.07
C ALA A 422 -4.45 -21.03 14.75
N GLY A 423 -4.01 -22.23 14.37
CA GLY A 423 -4.43 -23.49 14.96
C GLY A 423 -5.71 -24.05 14.36
N GLY A 424 -5.59 -25.12 13.57
CA GLY A 424 -6.71 -25.88 13.01
C GLY A 424 -7.66 -25.14 12.07
N LEU A 425 -7.23 -23.97 11.53
CA LEU A 425 -8.05 -23.25 10.56
C LEU A 425 -8.02 -23.94 9.20
N THR A 426 -9.20 -24.02 8.59
CA THR A 426 -9.45 -24.61 7.26
C THR A 426 -10.40 -23.72 6.45
N PRO A 427 -10.58 -23.96 5.14
CA PRO A 427 -11.58 -23.23 4.36
C PRO A 427 -13.00 -23.30 4.95
N GLU A 428 -13.34 -24.42 5.60
CA GLU A 428 -14.68 -24.69 6.14
C GLU A 428 -14.98 -23.92 7.42
N ASN A 429 -13.95 -23.62 8.25
CA ASN A 429 -14.16 -23.03 9.58
C ASN A 429 -13.68 -21.59 9.71
N VAL A 430 -12.82 -21.09 8.80
CA VAL A 430 -12.18 -19.78 8.94
C VAL A 430 -13.18 -18.62 8.99
N ALA A 431 -14.27 -18.68 8.22
CA ALA A 431 -15.30 -17.64 8.24
C ALA A 431 -15.98 -17.53 9.62
N GLY A 432 -16.33 -18.68 10.22
CA GLY A 432 -16.87 -18.75 11.58
C GLY A 432 -15.90 -18.26 12.64
N ALA A 433 -14.62 -18.65 12.53
CA ALA A 433 -13.56 -18.22 13.44
C ALA A 433 -13.40 -16.69 13.41
N ILE A 434 -13.37 -16.08 12.23
CA ILE A 434 -13.25 -14.60 12.08
C ILE A 434 -14.49 -13.89 12.65
N GLN A 435 -15.68 -14.41 12.37
CA GLN A 435 -16.92 -13.83 12.88
C GLN A 435 -16.97 -13.83 14.42
N HIS A 436 -16.50 -14.92 15.03
CA HIS A 436 -16.53 -15.11 16.47
C HIS A 436 -15.43 -14.31 17.18
N VAL A 437 -14.18 -14.45 16.71
CA VAL A 437 -12.97 -13.90 17.36
C VAL A 437 -12.73 -12.44 16.99
N ARG A 438 -13.03 -12.06 15.73
CA ARG A 438 -12.70 -10.73 15.14
C ARG A 438 -11.20 -10.43 15.22
N PRO A 439 -10.32 -11.33 14.76
CA PRO A 439 -8.88 -11.13 14.80
C PRO A 439 -8.43 -10.08 13.78
N TRP A 440 -7.23 -9.53 13.97
CA TRP A 440 -6.55 -8.72 12.95
C TRP A 440 -6.25 -9.53 11.70
N GLY A 441 -5.91 -10.80 11.85
CA GLY A 441 -5.63 -11.71 10.73
C GLY A 441 -5.76 -13.17 11.11
N VAL A 442 -5.62 -14.03 10.11
CA VAL A 442 -5.64 -15.49 10.24
C VAL A 442 -4.37 -16.09 9.63
N ASP A 443 -3.83 -17.14 10.25
CA ASP A 443 -2.68 -17.91 9.77
C ASP A 443 -3.07 -19.35 9.52
N VAL A 444 -2.76 -19.86 8.35
CA VAL A 444 -3.04 -21.25 7.97
C VAL A 444 -1.78 -21.94 7.46
N SER A 445 -1.61 -23.20 7.89
CA SER A 445 -0.55 -24.06 7.35
C SER A 445 -1.16 -25.40 6.86
N SER A 446 -1.37 -26.39 7.73
CA SER A 446 -1.87 -27.72 7.34
C SER A 446 -3.28 -27.70 6.78
N GLY A 447 -4.14 -26.74 7.17
CA GLY A 447 -5.53 -26.67 6.73
C GLY A 447 -5.74 -26.41 5.23
N VAL A 448 -4.68 -26.01 4.53
CA VAL A 448 -4.67 -25.84 3.07
C VAL A 448 -3.73 -26.83 2.38
N GLU A 449 -3.55 -28.01 2.96
CA GLU A 449 -2.74 -29.09 2.41
C GLU A 449 -3.61 -30.28 1.97
N THR A 450 -3.13 -30.98 0.94
CA THR A 450 -3.60 -32.31 0.54
C THR A 450 -2.40 -33.25 0.58
N ASN A 451 -2.48 -34.30 1.40
CA ASN A 451 -1.38 -35.26 1.63
C ASN A 451 -0.04 -34.58 2.07
N GLY A 452 -0.12 -33.52 2.88
CA GLY A 452 1.05 -32.80 3.38
C GLY A 452 1.69 -31.82 2.39
N VAL A 453 1.06 -31.58 1.23
CA VAL A 453 1.51 -30.60 0.23
C VAL A 453 0.48 -29.48 0.10
N LYS A 454 0.91 -28.25 -0.06
CA LYS A 454 0.05 -27.09 -0.26
C LYS A 454 -0.83 -27.28 -1.51
N ASP A 455 -2.11 -27.05 -1.35
CA ASP A 455 -3.14 -27.22 -2.38
C ASP A 455 -3.68 -25.84 -2.81
N ALA A 456 -3.51 -25.51 -4.09
CA ALA A 456 -3.86 -24.21 -4.63
C ALA A 456 -5.36 -23.89 -4.52
N GLU A 457 -6.23 -24.90 -4.69
CA GLU A 457 -7.69 -24.73 -4.58
C GLU A 457 -8.10 -24.48 -3.13
N LYS A 458 -7.49 -25.20 -2.18
CA LYS A 458 -7.73 -24.98 -0.75
C LYS A 458 -7.19 -23.62 -0.29
N MET A 459 -6.03 -23.18 -0.78
CA MET A 459 -5.51 -21.85 -0.49
C MET A 459 -6.48 -20.76 -0.98
N ARG A 460 -6.97 -20.87 -2.22
CA ARG A 460 -7.97 -19.95 -2.78
C ARG A 460 -9.27 -19.97 -1.96
N ALA A 461 -9.82 -21.14 -1.69
CA ALA A 461 -11.03 -21.29 -0.90
C ALA A 461 -10.88 -20.70 0.51
N PHE A 462 -9.72 -20.93 1.16
CA PHE A 462 -9.44 -20.36 2.48
C PHE A 462 -9.47 -18.83 2.46
N VAL A 463 -8.78 -18.21 1.50
CA VAL A 463 -8.74 -16.76 1.37
C VAL A 463 -10.10 -16.18 1.04
N GLU A 464 -10.85 -16.80 0.13
CA GLU A 464 -12.23 -16.40 -0.21
C GLU A 464 -13.16 -16.46 1.00
N GLN A 465 -13.10 -17.53 1.79
CA GLN A 465 -13.91 -17.68 3.00
C GLN A 465 -13.47 -16.71 4.11
N ALA A 466 -12.17 -16.47 4.28
CA ALA A 466 -11.67 -15.50 5.24
C ALA A 466 -12.17 -14.08 4.95
N ARG A 467 -12.37 -13.74 3.69
CA ARG A 467 -12.81 -12.40 3.25
C ARG A 467 -14.32 -12.26 3.09
N GLY A 468 -15.05 -13.36 2.92
CA GLY A 468 -16.51 -13.40 2.78
C GLY A 468 -17.00 -12.70 1.51
N LYS A 469 -17.86 -13.36 0.72
CA LYS A 469 -18.45 -12.76 -0.49
C LYS A 469 -19.52 -11.69 -0.22
N ASP A 470 -20.05 -11.62 1.02
CA ASP A 470 -21.15 -10.70 1.40
C ASP A 470 -21.02 -10.30 2.88
N ARG A 471 -20.17 -9.32 3.19
CA ARG A 471 -20.25 -8.67 4.50
C ARG A 471 -20.69 -7.22 4.29
N GLY A 472 -22.00 -7.01 4.48
CA GLY A 472 -22.52 -5.69 4.78
C GLY A 472 -21.68 -5.07 5.90
N SER A 473 -21.36 -3.80 5.77
CA SER A 473 -20.50 -2.99 6.61
C SER A 473 -20.81 -3.13 8.11
N ALA A 474 -20.29 -4.16 8.76
CA ALA A 474 -20.23 -4.23 10.21
C ALA A 474 -18.86 -3.67 10.64
N ASN A 475 -18.90 -2.57 11.39
CA ASN A 475 -17.74 -1.87 11.94
C ASN A 475 -16.64 -2.81 12.43
N ALA A 476 -15.54 -2.89 11.71
CA ALA A 476 -14.31 -3.46 12.23
C ALA A 476 -13.83 -2.55 13.39
N PRO A 477 -13.32 -3.10 14.49
CA PRO A 477 -12.73 -2.27 15.52
C PRO A 477 -11.54 -1.51 14.93
N ALA A 478 -11.49 -0.18 15.15
CA ALA A 478 -10.33 0.62 14.84
C ALA A 478 -9.20 0.19 15.80
N TYR A 479 -8.20 -0.52 15.28
CA TYR A 479 -7.01 -0.83 16.07
C TYR A 479 -6.09 0.39 16.06
N PRO A 480 -5.49 0.77 17.20
CA PRO A 480 -4.48 1.80 17.23
C PRO A 480 -3.29 1.39 16.35
N SER A 481 -2.68 2.35 15.71
CA SER A 481 -1.44 2.15 14.96
C SER A 481 -0.39 1.49 15.86
N PRO A 482 0.41 0.54 15.35
CA PRO A 482 1.45 -0.09 16.16
C PRO A 482 2.41 0.97 16.70
N PRO A 483 2.96 0.78 17.92
CA PRO A 483 4.03 1.64 18.38
C PRO A 483 5.17 1.61 17.36
N ASN A 484 5.78 2.77 17.12
CA ASN A 484 6.82 2.95 16.12
C ASN A 484 8.09 2.18 16.56
N LEU A 485 8.18 0.88 16.23
CA LEU A 485 9.29 0.00 16.58
C LEU A 485 10.52 0.20 15.65
N TYR A 486 10.52 1.27 14.83
CA TYR A 486 11.59 1.61 13.89
C TYR A 486 12.44 2.80 14.38
N LYS A 487 12.47 3.08 15.70
CA LYS A 487 13.41 4.05 16.27
C LYS A 487 14.73 3.42 16.64
#